data_cb83bd708aec5026a77874a0836a8323
#
_entry.id   cb83bd708aec5026a77874a0836a8323
#
_cell.length_a   1.000
_cell.length_b   1.000
_cell.length_c   1.000
_cell.angle_alpha   90.00
_cell.angle_beta   90.00
_cell.angle_gamma   90.00
#
_symmetry.space_group_name_H-M   'P 1'
#
loop_
_entity.id
_entity.type
_entity.pdbx_description
1 polymer ?
#
loop_
_entity_poly.entity_id
_entity_poly.type
_entity_poly.pdbx_seq_one_letter_code
_entity_poly.pdbx_strand_id
1 'polypeptide(L)'
;MKRFLLKEKGITMMALVLTIIVMIVIMSVLSFYVMNSIQTENFQSMKADIVEIEGKALSYYAEKGILPVYSEDTAHPENRKHARDMKGDRDFFNPNDGLMYGKVNLELLGVTPSYKTTYYMNLETLTVYAIDTIKIEGKDYPRPYEKFAKLNISNKHNEFLDVPPEMFNIDSDGEILSINQDWCVQNASSLSEYLTVSGQKITFHNLVFPMYDKNGNEITQISDKIFNDSGTYGLKVDGSMKIPATIEYIDEHVFPNNCNIEYLYINSKTFSENMFSGGNKKIYTVRIGPNCESIKGIAGTNITKLWVDNTNLSEGCFESCNSLELLVLSNSIERIPDGCFTNTNIRTILTDDVVNLKDGENWPASGTYKEGNIMMPYRLKEIGSSAFSPCNFLKGTLDLEYYSPNLEVVEGGAFSNTGINLVKLPKDTKIQSNAFPGGAAIERAK
;
A
#
# COMPACT_ATOMS: atom_id res chain seq x y z
N MET A 1 30.27 -83.23 -26.98
CA MET A 1 29.28 -82.18 -26.60
C MET A 1 29.79 -81.42 -25.36
N LYS A 2 30.48 -80.31 -25.52
CA LYS A 2 31.00 -79.45 -24.40
C LYS A 2 29.90 -78.46 -24.05
N ARG A 3 29.28 -78.55 -22.88
CA ARG A 3 28.37 -77.55 -22.35
C ARG A 3 29.20 -76.34 -21.90
N PHE A 4 29.01 -75.23 -22.54
CA PHE A 4 29.46 -73.89 -22.07
C PHE A 4 28.55 -73.49 -20.92
N LEU A 5 29.06 -73.63 -19.67
CA LEU A 5 28.44 -72.97 -18.51
C LEU A 5 28.78 -71.46 -18.59
N LEU A 6 27.81 -70.63 -18.95
CA LEU A 6 27.86 -69.21 -18.75
C LEU A 6 27.90 -68.93 -17.24
N LYS A 7 29.04 -68.48 -16.76
CA LYS A 7 29.22 -68.04 -15.39
C LYS A 7 28.49 -66.69 -15.26
N GLU A 8 27.28 -66.76 -14.73
CA GLU A 8 26.61 -65.53 -14.33
C GLU A 8 27.45 -64.87 -13.23
N LYS A 9 28.02 -63.72 -13.57
CA LYS A 9 28.68 -62.85 -12.59
C LYS A 9 27.58 -62.17 -11.79
N GLY A 10 27.27 -62.70 -10.61
CA GLY A 10 26.37 -62.04 -9.67
C GLY A 10 26.90 -60.67 -9.32
N ILE A 11 26.01 -59.67 -9.36
CA ILE A 11 26.30 -58.31 -8.89
C ILE A 11 26.70 -58.41 -7.43
N THR A 12 27.87 -57.90 -7.04
CA THR A 12 28.27 -57.92 -5.63
C THR A 12 27.28 -57.06 -4.82
N MET A 13 26.99 -57.45 -3.59
CA MET A 13 26.07 -56.74 -2.71
C MET A 13 26.46 -55.24 -2.60
N MET A 14 27.74 -54.95 -2.65
CA MET A 14 28.26 -53.56 -2.64
C MET A 14 27.93 -52.80 -3.94
N ALA A 15 27.99 -53.47 -5.09
CA ALA A 15 27.60 -52.82 -6.37
C ALA A 15 26.09 -52.60 -6.44
N LEU A 16 25.27 -53.47 -5.85
CA LEU A 16 23.82 -53.31 -5.75
C LEU A 16 23.47 -52.11 -4.85
N VAL A 17 24.09 -52.01 -3.68
CA VAL A 17 23.90 -50.90 -2.76
C VAL A 17 24.32 -49.56 -3.40
N LEU A 18 25.47 -49.53 -4.11
CA LEU A 18 25.93 -48.33 -4.81
C LEU A 18 24.97 -47.89 -5.91
N THR A 19 24.42 -48.82 -6.69
CA THR A 19 23.42 -48.50 -7.73
C THR A 19 22.12 -48.00 -7.14
N ILE A 20 21.66 -48.50 -6.00
CA ILE A 20 20.49 -48.00 -5.30
C ILE A 20 20.72 -46.57 -4.80
N ILE A 21 21.87 -46.32 -4.18
CA ILE A 21 22.23 -44.96 -3.72
C ILE A 21 22.27 -43.95 -4.90
N VAL A 22 22.92 -44.33 -5.99
CA VAL A 22 22.99 -43.49 -7.21
C VAL A 22 21.60 -43.27 -7.80
N MET A 23 20.74 -44.29 -7.84
CA MET A 23 19.36 -44.11 -8.29
C MET A 23 18.54 -43.20 -7.37
N ILE A 24 18.69 -43.30 -6.05
CA ILE A 24 18.03 -42.38 -5.10
C ILE A 24 18.47 -40.95 -5.30
N VAL A 25 19.77 -40.71 -5.48
CA VAL A 25 20.31 -39.36 -5.76
C VAL A 25 19.79 -38.82 -7.08
N ILE A 26 19.82 -39.64 -8.15
CA ILE A 26 19.27 -39.19 -9.46
C ILE A 26 17.79 -38.91 -9.37
N MET A 27 17.00 -39.77 -8.71
CA MET A 27 15.56 -39.53 -8.52
C MET A 27 15.28 -38.29 -7.68
N SER A 28 16.07 -38.00 -6.65
CA SER A 28 15.90 -36.79 -5.83
C SER A 28 16.20 -35.55 -6.64
N VAL A 29 17.25 -35.52 -7.45
CA VAL A 29 17.59 -34.41 -8.34
C VAL A 29 16.53 -34.23 -9.43
N LEU A 30 16.09 -35.30 -10.07
CA LEU A 30 15.01 -35.23 -11.09
C LEU A 30 13.70 -34.77 -10.46
N SER A 31 13.35 -35.24 -9.27
CA SER A 31 12.14 -34.77 -8.57
C SER A 31 12.21 -33.28 -8.23
N PHE A 32 13.38 -32.80 -7.86
CA PHE A 32 13.59 -31.37 -7.59
C PHE A 32 13.40 -30.53 -8.88
N TYR A 33 13.98 -30.95 -10.00
CA TYR A 33 13.80 -30.25 -11.29
C TYR A 33 12.36 -30.31 -11.78
N VAL A 34 11.69 -31.45 -11.68
CA VAL A 34 10.29 -31.61 -12.09
C VAL A 34 9.38 -30.75 -11.19
N MET A 35 9.62 -30.74 -9.87
CA MET A 35 8.83 -29.91 -8.93
C MET A 35 8.99 -28.42 -9.19
N ASN A 36 10.21 -27.96 -9.46
CA ASN A 36 10.46 -26.57 -9.83
C ASN A 36 9.80 -26.20 -11.17
N SER A 37 9.82 -27.11 -12.15
CA SER A 37 9.16 -26.89 -13.45
C SER A 37 7.64 -26.77 -13.29
N ILE A 38 7.02 -27.66 -12.51
CA ILE A 38 5.57 -27.63 -12.22
C ILE A 38 5.21 -26.36 -11.44
N GLN A 39 6.00 -25.96 -10.47
CA GLN A 39 5.76 -24.74 -9.72
C GLN A 39 5.85 -23.50 -10.61
N THR A 40 6.81 -23.45 -11.53
CA THR A 40 6.94 -22.37 -12.50
C THR A 40 5.76 -22.31 -13.47
N GLU A 41 5.28 -23.47 -13.94
CA GLU A 41 4.12 -23.58 -14.84
C GLU A 41 2.83 -23.14 -14.11
N ASN A 42 2.59 -23.62 -12.92
CA ASN A 42 1.46 -23.23 -12.09
C ASN A 42 1.47 -21.72 -11.80
N PHE A 43 2.64 -21.17 -11.55
CA PHE A 43 2.85 -19.75 -11.35
C PHE A 43 2.48 -18.93 -12.58
N GLN A 44 2.94 -19.31 -13.77
CA GLN A 44 2.62 -18.63 -15.03
C GLN A 44 1.12 -18.73 -15.34
N SER A 45 0.51 -19.88 -15.07
CA SER A 45 -0.93 -20.08 -15.25
C SER A 45 -1.74 -19.20 -14.32
N MET A 46 -1.42 -19.16 -13.04
CA MET A 46 -2.09 -18.30 -12.05
C MET A 46 -1.97 -16.81 -12.44
N LYS A 47 -0.80 -16.41 -12.92
CA LYS A 47 -0.57 -15.05 -13.39
C LYS A 47 -1.45 -14.68 -14.57
N ALA A 48 -1.49 -15.54 -15.57
CA ALA A 48 -2.30 -15.32 -16.77
C ALA A 48 -3.78 -15.20 -16.41
N ASP A 49 -4.25 -16.05 -15.50
CA ASP A 49 -5.62 -16.02 -14.97
C ASP A 49 -5.92 -14.70 -14.25
N ILE A 50 -5.02 -14.23 -13.38
CA ILE A 50 -5.18 -12.95 -12.67
C ILE A 50 -5.33 -11.80 -13.66
N VAL A 51 -4.45 -11.70 -14.65
CA VAL A 51 -4.50 -10.63 -15.66
C VAL A 51 -5.80 -10.68 -16.47
N GLU A 52 -6.27 -11.89 -16.84
CA GLU A 52 -7.55 -12.05 -17.56
C GLU A 52 -8.73 -11.64 -16.68
N ILE A 53 -8.75 -12.06 -15.41
CA ILE A 53 -9.81 -11.72 -14.45
C ILE A 53 -9.86 -10.21 -14.21
N GLU A 54 -8.73 -9.56 -13.97
CA GLU A 54 -8.65 -8.10 -13.78
C GLU A 54 -9.18 -7.34 -14.99
N GLY A 55 -8.73 -7.70 -16.19
CA GLY A 55 -9.17 -7.06 -17.44
C GLY A 55 -10.68 -7.18 -17.65
N LYS A 56 -11.24 -8.37 -17.42
CA LYS A 56 -12.69 -8.62 -17.54
C LYS A 56 -13.49 -7.95 -16.41
N ALA A 57 -12.96 -7.93 -15.19
CA ALA A 57 -13.61 -7.27 -14.07
C ALA A 57 -13.70 -5.75 -14.28
N LEU A 58 -12.63 -5.14 -14.78
CA LEU A 58 -12.62 -3.72 -15.15
C LEU A 58 -13.66 -3.40 -16.22
N SER A 59 -13.73 -4.22 -17.28
CA SER A 59 -14.70 -4.06 -18.35
C SER A 59 -16.14 -4.25 -17.85
N TYR A 60 -16.37 -5.26 -17.02
CA TYR A 60 -17.67 -5.54 -16.43
C TYR A 60 -18.14 -4.37 -15.52
N TYR A 61 -17.24 -3.88 -14.68
CA TYR A 61 -17.53 -2.74 -13.81
C TYR A 61 -17.81 -1.46 -14.62
N ALA A 62 -17.06 -1.20 -15.68
CA ALA A 62 -17.27 -0.06 -16.56
C ALA A 62 -18.64 -0.12 -17.29
N GLU A 63 -19.11 -1.33 -17.66
CA GLU A 63 -20.37 -1.53 -18.35
C GLU A 63 -21.59 -1.55 -17.42
N LYS A 64 -21.48 -2.25 -16.28
CA LYS A 64 -22.62 -2.53 -15.39
C LYS A 64 -22.69 -1.64 -14.16
N GLY A 65 -21.59 -0.98 -13.79
CA GLY A 65 -21.50 -0.17 -12.55
C GLY A 65 -21.47 -0.98 -11.24
N ILE A 66 -21.44 -2.32 -11.33
CA ILE A 66 -21.37 -3.24 -10.19
C ILE A 66 -20.12 -4.09 -10.23
N LEU A 67 -19.67 -4.55 -9.06
CA LEU A 67 -18.46 -5.38 -8.93
C LEU A 67 -18.79 -6.86 -9.22
N PRO A 68 -17.94 -7.59 -9.97
CA PRO A 68 -18.20 -8.99 -10.30
C PRO A 68 -17.80 -9.93 -9.15
N VAL A 69 -18.47 -9.81 -8.01
CA VAL A 69 -18.27 -10.62 -6.80
C VAL A 69 -19.55 -11.36 -6.41
N TYR A 70 -19.42 -12.42 -5.60
CA TYR A 70 -20.54 -13.30 -5.26
C TYR A 70 -21.61 -12.67 -4.35
N SER A 71 -21.29 -11.61 -3.63
CA SER A 71 -22.27 -10.95 -2.76
C SER A 71 -22.88 -9.75 -3.47
N GLU A 72 -24.22 -9.73 -3.60
CA GLU A 72 -24.95 -8.57 -4.14
C GLU A 72 -24.69 -7.32 -3.30
N ASP A 73 -24.58 -7.47 -1.97
CA ASP A 73 -24.30 -6.36 -1.06
C ASP A 73 -22.93 -5.74 -1.29
N THR A 74 -21.96 -6.54 -1.72
CA THR A 74 -20.59 -6.06 -2.01
C THR A 74 -20.38 -5.69 -3.48
N ALA A 75 -21.26 -6.15 -4.38
CA ALA A 75 -21.19 -5.84 -5.80
C ALA A 75 -21.49 -4.35 -6.09
N HIS A 76 -22.32 -3.73 -5.27
CA HIS A 76 -22.67 -2.32 -5.40
C HIS A 76 -21.68 -1.43 -4.62
N PRO A 77 -21.05 -0.44 -5.28
CA PRO A 77 -20.07 0.44 -4.64
C PRO A 77 -20.58 1.16 -3.40
N GLU A 78 -21.87 1.54 -3.40
CA GLU A 78 -22.54 2.18 -2.28
C GLU A 78 -22.71 1.26 -1.06
N ASN A 79 -22.71 -0.06 -1.26
CA ASN A 79 -22.86 -1.06 -0.22
C ASN A 79 -21.54 -1.66 0.25
N ARG A 80 -20.39 -1.11 -0.15
CA ARG A 80 -19.04 -1.60 0.21
C ARG A 80 -18.81 -1.74 1.70
N LYS A 81 -19.52 -0.95 2.52
CA LYS A 81 -19.48 -1.08 3.98
C LYS A 81 -19.92 -2.46 4.48
N HIS A 82 -20.84 -3.13 3.78
CA HIS A 82 -21.29 -4.48 4.13
C HIS A 82 -20.25 -5.54 3.81
N ALA A 83 -19.33 -5.29 2.87
CA ALA A 83 -18.19 -6.15 2.59
C ALA A 83 -17.22 -6.27 3.79
N ARG A 84 -17.27 -5.31 4.72
CA ARG A 84 -16.48 -5.32 5.96
C ARG A 84 -16.83 -6.47 6.89
N ASP A 85 -18.07 -6.96 6.80
CA ASP A 85 -18.57 -8.04 7.68
C ASP A 85 -18.22 -9.45 7.19
N MET A 86 -17.58 -9.58 6.03
CA MET A 86 -17.08 -10.85 5.49
C MET A 86 -15.83 -11.32 6.25
N LYS A 87 -16.03 -11.78 7.50
CA LYS A 87 -14.95 -12.13 8.44
C LYS A 87 -14.05 -13.28 8.00
N GLY A 88 -14.54 -14.19 7.14
CA GLY A 88 -13.80 -15.39 6.73
C GLY A 88 -12.70 -15.16 5.71
N ASP A 89 -12.83 -14.13 4.89
CA ASP A 89 -11.95 -13.95 3.72
C ASP A 89 -10.76 -13.01 4.02
N ARG A 90 -10.79 -12.30 5.14
CA ARG A 90 -9.73 -11.36 5.54
C ARG A 90 -8.47 -12.02 6.08
N ASP A 91 -8.59 -13.23 6.62
CA ASP A 91 -7.46 -13.95 7.23
C ASP A 91 -6.40 -14.40 6.21
N PHE A 92 -6.76 -14.38 4.91
CA PHE A 92 -5.84 -14.72 3.82
C PHE A 92 -5.00 -13.54 3.34
N PHE A 93 -5.50 -12.33 3.53
CA PHE A 93 -4.82 -11.11 3.13
C PHE A 93 -4.39 -10.40 4.40
N ASN A 94 -3.15 -9.92 4.40
CA ASN A 94 -2.58 -9.27 5.57
C ASN A 94 -3.65 -8.40 6.28
N PRO A 95 -4.08 -8.74 7.51
CA PRO A 95 -5.12 -8.01 8.22
C PRO A 95 -4.76 -6.55 8.49
N ASN A 96 -3.49 -6.18 8.30
CA ASN A 96 -2.99 -4.83 8.52
C ASN A 96 -3.16 -3.90 7.30
N ASP A 97 -3.55 -4.41 6.12
CA ASP A 97 -3.71 -3.53 4.94
C ASP A 97 -5.06 -2.82 4.86
N GLY A 98 -6.01 -3.18 5.72
CA GLY A 98 -7.31 -2.51 5.83
C GLY A 98 -8.23 -2.61 4.63
N LEU A 99 -7.80 -3.25 3.59
CA LEU A 99 -8.49 -3.33 2.33
C LEU A 99 -9.64 -4.34 2.39
N MET A 100 -10.67 -4.11 1.60
CA MET A 100 -11.84 -4.99 1.51
C MET A 100 -11.76 -5.84 0.26
N TYR A 101 -12.04 -7.12 0.41
CA TYR A 101 -11.97 -8.10 -0.67
C TYR A 101 -13.29 -8.83 -0.83
N GLY A 102 -13.69 -9.07 -2.07
CA GLY A 102 -14.82 -9.91 -2.43
C GLY A 102 -14.36 -11.11 -3.24
N LYS A 103 -14.96 -12.28 -3.01
CA LYS A 103 -14.73 -13.45 -3.84
C LYS A 103 -15.21 -13.20 -5.25
N VAL A 104 -14.32 -13.32 -6.23
CA VAL A 104 -14.64 -13.06 -7.65
C VAL A 104 -15.67 -14.06 -8.17
N ASN A 105 -16.71 -13.55 -8.82
CA ASN A 105 -17.67 -14.37 -9.54
C ASN A 105 -17.19 -14.60 -10.98
N LEU A 106 -16.44 -15.68 -11.16
CA LEU A 106 -15.84 -16.04 -12.46
C LEU A 106 -16.89 -16.35 -13.54
N GLU A 107 -18.07 -16.81 -13.15
CA GLU A 107 -19.18 -17.10 -14.09
C GLU A 107 -19.70 -15.81 -14.72
N LEU A 108 -19.87 -14.75 -13.93
CA LEU A 108 -20.27 -13.43 -14.45
C LEU A 108 -19.23 -12.86 -15.43
N LEU A 109 -17.96 -13.17 -15.23
CA LEU A 109 -16.86 -12.72 -16.08
C LEU A 109 -16.65 -13.63 -17.30
N GLY A 110 -17.28 -14.80 -17.33
CA GLY A 110 -17.03 -15.81 -18.36
C GLY A 110 -15.57 -16.28 -18.40
N VAL A 111 -14.95 -16.42 -17.20
CA VAL A 111 -13.57 -16.88 -17.06
C VAL A 111 -13.53 -18.30 -16.56
N THR A 112 -12.72 -19.14 -17.21
CA THR A 112 -12.37 -20.47 -16.74
C THR A 112 -10.87 -20.51 -16.46
N PRO A 113 -10.45 -20.32 -15.20
CA PRO A 113 -9.03 -20.21 -14.89
C PRO A 113 -8.30 -21.51 -15.14
N SER A 114 -7.09 -21.42 -15.63
CA SER A 114 -6.17 -22.54 -15.84
C SER A 114 -5.62 -23.08 -14.51
N TYR A 115 -5.36 -22.17 -13.57
CA TYR A 115 -4.95 -22.52 -12.21
C TYR A 115 -6.17 -22.58 -11.29
N LYS A 116 -6.43 -23.76 -10.74
CA LYS A 116 -7.61 -24.02 -9.90
C LYS A 116 -7.39 -23.53 -8.48
N THR A 117 -7.81 -22.29 -8.21
CA THR A 117 -7.83 -21.68 -6.88
C THR A 117 -9.06 -20.78 -6.72
N THR A 118 -9.23 -20.19 -5.56
CA THR A 118 -10.22 -19.14 -5.34
C THR A 118 -9.55 -17.78 -5.55
N TYR A 119 -10.18 -16.95 -6.36
CA TYR A 119 -9.72 -15.59 -6.62
C TYR A 119 -10.56 -14.59 -5.83
N TYR A 120 -9.88 -13.63 -5.22
CA TYR A 120 -10.46 -12.50 -4.52
C TYR A 120 -10.06 -11.22 -5.20
N MET A 121 -10.92 -10.24 -5.18
CA MET A 121 -10.67 -8.93 -5.75
C MET A 121 -10.77 -7.89 -4.66
N ASN A 122 -9.81 -6.97 -4.64
CA ASN A 122 -9.93 -5.75 -3.87
C ASN A 122 -11.07 -4.91 -4.43
N LEU A 123 -12.05 -4.56 -3.59
CA LEU A 123 -13.28 -3.89 -4.03
C LEU A 123 -13.08 -2.42 -4.42
N GLU A 124 -11.93 -1.86 -4.12
CA GLU A 124 -11.59 -0.48 -4.46
C GLU A 124 -10.68 -0.39 -5.69
N THR A 125 -9.61 -1.19 -5.71
CA THR A 125 -8.61 -1.13 -6.78
C THR A 125 -8.87 -2.10 -7.93
N LEU A 126 -9.81 -3.03 -7.76
CA LEU A 126 -10.09 -4.15 -8.67
C LEU A 126 -8.90 -5.11 -8.87
N THR A 127 -7.89 -5.03 -8.03
CA THR A 127 -6.73 -5.92 -8.06
C THR A 127 -7.13 -7.31 -7.58
N VAL A 128 -6.75 -8.33 -8.35
CA VAL A 128 -7.13 -9.72 -8.10
C VAL A 128 -6.00 -10.50 -7.43
N TYR A 129 -6.36 -11.37 -6.51
CA TYR A 129 -5.45 -12.21 -5.74
C TYR A 129 -5.90 -13.67 -5.77
N ALA A 130 -4.95 -14.58 -5.86
CA ALA A 130 -5.19 -16.00 -5.63
C ALA A 130 -5.05 -16.34 -4.14
N ILE A 131 -5.92 -17.22 -3.63
CA ILE A 131 -5.89 -17.62 -2.21
C ILE A 131 -4.68 -18.51 -1.90
N ASP A 132 -4.26 -19.34 -2.87
CA ASP A 132 -3.15 -20.25 -2.68
C ASP A 132 -1.81 -19.53 -2.77
N THR A 133 -0.89 -19.94 -1.93
CA THR A 133 0.50 -19.52 -2.01
C THR A 133 1.28 -20.38 -2.99
N ILE A 134 2.12 -19.79 -3.81
CA ILE A 134 3.07 -20.49 -4.66
C ILE A 134 4.46 -20.32 -4.08
N LYS A 135 5.16 -21.44 -3.89
CA LYS A 135 6.56 -21.43 -3.45
C LYS A 135 7.48 -21.23 -4.63
N ILE A 136 8.27 -20.16 -4.61
CA ILE A 136 9.34 -19.94 -5.55
C ILE A 136 10.63 -19.81 -4.74
N GLU A 137 11.64 -20.64 -5.08
CA GLU A 137 12.92 -20.65 -4.36
C GLU A 137 12.78 -20.75 -2.83
N GLY A 138 11.78 -21.52 -2.37
CA GLY A 138 11.54 -21.78 -0.95
C GLY A 138 10.76 -20.70 -0.19
N LYS A 139 10.31 -19.64 -0.85
CA LYS A 139 9.46 -18.59 -0.26
C LYS A 139 8.02 -18.69 -0.76
N ASP A 140 7.06 -18.47 0.13
CA ASP A 140 5.64 -18.42 -0.19
C ASP A 140 5.23 -17.05 -0.70
N TYR A 141 4.53 -17.00 -1.84
CA TYR A 141 4.02 -15.79 -2.46
C TYR A 141 2.50 -15.84 -2.54
N PRO A 142 1.79 -15.20 -1.60
CA PRO A 142 0.34 -15.13 -1.63
C PRO A 142 -0.21 -14.02 -2.53
N ARG A 143 0.66 -13.14 -3.04
CA ARG A 143 0.25 -11.94 -3.80
C ARG A 143 1.05 -11.84 -5.10
N PRO A 144 0.46 -11.34 -6.18
CA PRO A 144 1.20 -11.01 -7.40
C PRO A 144 2.08 -9.76 -7.24
N TYR A 145 2.56 -9.47 -6.02
CA TYR A 145 3.31 -8.27 -5.71
C TYR A 145 4.81 -8.47 -5.82
N GLU A 146 5.50 -7.43 -6.19
CA GLU A 146 6.93 -7.12 -6.02
C GLU A 146 7.92 -8.13 -6.64
N LYS A 147 7.88 -9.42 -6.25
CA LYS A 147 8.76 -10.43 -6.88
C LYS A 147 8.29 -10.93 -8.23
N PHE A 148 7.04 -10.73 -8.59
CA PHE A 148 6.60 -10.98 -9.96
C PHE A 148 7.24 -9.99 -10.94
N ALA A 149 7.62 -8.82 -10.51
CA ALA A 149 8.39 -7.86 -11.28
C ALA A 149 9.75 -8.41 -11.76
N LYS A 150 10.47 -9.13 -10.89
CA LYS A 150 11.72 -9.82 -11.26
C LYS A 150 11.53 -10.85 -12.36
N LEU A 151 10.32 -11.30 -12.62
CA LEU A 151 9.98 -12.29 -13.65
C LEU A 151 9.40 -11.67 -14.92
N ASN A 152 9.64 -10.37 -15.18
CA ASN A 152 9.12 -9.62 -16.33
C ASN A 152 7.60 -9.66 -16.47
N ILE A 153 6.89 -9.58 -15.36
CA ILE A 153 5.46 -9.49 -15.34
C ILE A 153 5.06 -8.02 -15.38
N SER A 154 4.83 -7.48 -16.55
CA SER A 154 4.26 -6.15 -16.71
C SER A 154 2.86 -6.13 -16.08
N ASN A 155 2.77 -5.68 -14.87
CA ASN A 155 1.51 -5.23 -14.30
C ASN A 155 1.37 -3.77 -14.72
N LYS A 156 0.51 -3.49 -15.71
CA LYS A 156 0.30 -2.13 -16.25
C LYS A 156 -0.13 -1.10 -15.19
N HIS A 157 -0.36 -1.54 -13.96
CA HIS A 157 -0.81 -0.69 -12.86
C HIS A 157 0.24 -0.49 -11.76
N ASN A 158 1.43 -1.08 -11.87
CA ASN A 158 2.49 -0.84 -10.89
C ASN A 158 3.52 0.14 -11.47
N GLU A 159 3.26 1.42 -11.30
CA GLU A 159 4.11 2.51 -11.73
C GLU A 159 5.58 2.42 -11.28
N PHE A 160 5.83 1.72 -10.17
CA PHE A 160 7.18 1.52 -9.64
C PHE A 160 8.02 0.52 -10.44
N LEU A 161 7.40 -0.29 -11.28
CA LEU A 161 8.09 -1.32 -12.07
C LEU A 161 8.60 -0.80 -13.41
N ASP A 162 7.95 0.22 -13.94
CA ASP A 162 8.26 0.78 -15.26
C ASP A 162 9.29 1.91 -15.16
N VAL A 163 9.73 2.25 -13.93
CA VAL A 163 10.75 3.28 -13.70
C VAL A 163 12.13 2.76 -14.12
N PRO A 164 12.82 3.44 -15.03
CA PRO A 164 14.20 3.07 -15.38
C PRO A 164 15.14 3.26 -14.18
N PRO A 165 15.71 2.21 -13.59
CA PRO A 165 16.61 2.37 -12.45
C PRO A 165 17.89 3.14 -12.80
N GLU A 166 18.23 3.24 -14.08
CA GLU A 166 19.34 4.03 -14.58
C GLU A 166 19.18 5.54 -14.37
N MET A 167 17.95 6.02 -14.06
CA MET A 167 17.73 7.40 -13.60
C MET A 167 18.48 7.71 -12.31
N PHE A 168 18.94 6.68 -11.60
CA PHE A 168 19.56 6.79 -10.29
C PHE A 168 20.95 6.14 -10.26
N ASN A 169 21.84 6.69 -9.48
CA ASN A 169 23.07 6.05 -9.08
C ASN A 169 22.78 5.19 -7.85
N ILE A 170 22.84 3.89 -8.02
CA ILE A 170 22.51 2.90 -6.99
C ILE A 170 23.78 2.10 -6.70
N ASP A 171 24.09 1.89 -5.42
CA ASP A 171 25.22 1.09 -5.01
C ASP A 171 24.92 -0.42 -4.96
N SER A 172 25.92 -1.21 -4.53
CA SER A 172 25.80 -2.66 -4.44
C SER A 172 24.85 -3.14 -3.34
N ASP A 173 24.58 -2.30 -2.36
CA ASP A 173 23.77 -2.63 -1.19
C ASP A 173 22.30 -2.23 -1.38
N GLY A 174 21.96 -1.65 -2.55
CA GLY A 174 20.61 -1.24 -2.91
C GLY A 174 20.24 0.13 -2.38
N GLU A 175 21.22 0.99 -2.09
CA GLU A 175 20.99 2.38 -1.72
C GLU A 175 21.01 3.30 -2.94
N ILE A 176 19.99 4.13 -3.08
CA ILE A 176 19.97 5.23 -4.07
C ILE A 176 20.79 6.39 -3.52
N LEU A 177 21.94 6.64 -4.14
CA LEU A 177 22.89 7.66 -3.71
C LEU A 177 22.59 9.04 -4.31
N SER A 178 22.15 9.10 -5.57
CA SER A 178 21.87 10.36 -6.27
C SER A 178 21.07 10.15 -7.55
N ILE A 179 20.59 11.23 -8.14
CA ILE A 179 20.04 11.26 -9.50
C ILE A 179 21.19 11.15 -10.52
N ASN A 180 21.05 10.26 -11.50
CA ASN A 180 21.97 10.16 -12.63
C ASN A 180 21.62 11.24 -13.67
N GLN A 181 22.13 12.46 -13.44
CA GLN A 181 21.79 13.64 -14.24
C GLN A 181 22.15 13.47 -15.71
N ASP A 182 23.32 12.92 -16.03
CA ASP A 182 23.78 12.73 -17.40
C ASP A 182 22.87 11.77 -18.16
N TRP A 183 22.49 10.67 -17.54
CA TRP A 183 21.58 9.70 -18.13
C TRP A 183 20.17 10.31 -18.33
N CYS A 184 19.65 11.05 -17.36
CA CYS A 184 18.36 11.76 -17.46
C CYS A 184 18.35 12.73 -18.64
N VAL A 185 19.42 13.50 -18.84
CA VAL A 185 19.53 14.47 -19.95
C VAL A 185 19.60 13.76 -21.28
N GLN A 186 20.41 12.70 -21.40
CA GLN A 186 20.55 11.93 -22.62
C GLN A 186 19.24 11.24 -23.05
N ASN A 187 18.40 10.85 -22.09
CA ASN A 187 17.16 10.12 -22.33
C ASN A 187 15.90 10.97 -22.09
N ALA A 188 16.02 12.28 -21.98
CA ALA A 188 14.91 13.18 -21.61
C ALA A 188 13.66 13.03 -22.49
N SER A 189 13.82 12.72 -23.79
CA SER A 189 12.70 12.53 -24.70
C SER A 189 11.85 11.29 -24.38
N SER A 190 12.48 10.23 -23.87
CA SER A 190 11.81 8.98 -23.43
C SER A 190 11.30 9.07 -21.99
N LEU A 191 11.75 10.06 -21.23
CA LEU A 191 11.40 10.30 -19.83
C LEU A 191 10.36 11.42 -19.66
N SER A 192 9.65 11.81 -20.71
CA SER A 192 8.73 12.95 -20.69
C SER A 192 7.58 12.81 -19.69
N GLU A 193 7.24 11.59 -19.26
CA GLU A 193 6.27 11.34 -18.19
C GLU A 193 6.83 11.57 -16.79
N TYR A 194 8.16 11.57 -16.62
CA TYR A 194 8.83 11.74 -15.34
C TYR A 194 9.41 13.13 -15.17
N LEU A 195 10.05 13.67 -16.21
CA LEU A 195 10.83 14.88 -16.10
C LEU A 195 10.89 15.71 -17.40
N THR A 196 11.30 16.97 -17.25
CA THR A 196 11.74 17.82 -18.36
C THR A 196 13.12 18.40 -18.09
N VAL A 197 13.89 18.58 -19.17
CA VAL A 197 15.21 19.24 -19.14
C VAL A 197 15.10 20.56 -19.87
N SER A 198 15.46 21.66 -19.20
CA SER A 198 15.47 23.01 -19.79
C SER A 198 16.70 23.77 -19.33
N GLY A 199 17.64 24.03 -20.27
CA GLY A 199 18.94 24.62 -19.95
C GLY A 199 19.71 23.75 -18.96
N GLN A 200 20.14 24.33 -17.85
CA GLN A 200 20.86 23.62 -16.78
C GLN A 200 19.89 23.21 -15.64
N LYS A 201 18.67 22.80 -15.96
CA LYS A 201 17.70 22.36 -14.97
C LYS A 201 17.02 21.07 -15.39
N ILE A 202 16.88 20.14 -14.44
CA ILE A 202 16.04 18.96 -14.53
C ILE A 202 14.88 19.14 -13.56
N THR A 203 13.65 19.17 -14.10
CA THR A 203 12.43 19.30 -13.30
C THR A 203 11.66 17.99 -13.36
N PHE A 204 11.48 17.34 -12.24
CA PHE A 204 10.66 16.14 -12.10
C PHE A 204 9.19 16.54 -11.85
N HIS A 205 8.30 16.08 -12.74
CA HIS A 205 6.85 16.21 -12.58
C HIS A 205 6.26 14.99 -11.89
N ASN A 206 6.90 13.83 -12.10
CA ASN A 206 6.51 12.56 -11.51
C ASN A 206 7.78 11.81 -11.14
N LEU A 207 8.34 12.10 -9.96
CA LEU A 207 9.52 11.39 -9.46
C LEU A 207 9.08 10.13 -8.77
N VAL A 208 9.31 9.01 -9.42
CA VAL A 208 9.02 7.67 -8.90
C VAL A 208 10.34 6.96 -8.61
N PHE A 209 10.46 6.38 -7.42
CA PHE A 209 11.64 5.59 -7.06
C PHE A 209 11.42 4.14 -7.48
N PRO A 210 12.41 3.51 -8.14
CA PRO A 210 12.29 2.12 -8.57
C PRO A 210 12.37 1.16 -7.39
N MET A 211 11.73 0.00 -7.51
CA MET A 211 11.79 -1.08 -6.53
C MET A 211 13.04 -1.93 -6.66
N TYR A 212 13.60 -2.01 -7.86
CA TYR A 212 14.71 -2.90 -8.20
C TYR A 212 15.75 -2.17 -9.06
N ASP A 213 17.01 -2.56 -8.87
CA ASP A 213 18.11 -2.14 -9.74
C ASP A 213 18.03 -2.86 -11.12
N LYS A 214 18.90 -2.50 -12.05
CA LYS A 214 18.98 -3.13 -13.39
C LYS A 214 19.28 -4.63 -13.36
N ASN A 215 19.80 -5.16 -12.26
CA ASN A 215 20.13 -6.57 -12.06
C ASN A 215 18.99 -7.32 -11.36
N GLY A 216 17.91 -6.61 -10.96
CA GLY A 216 16.79 -7.16 -10.23
C GLY A 216 17.02 -7.30 -8.73
N ASN A 217 18.02 -6.64 -8.14
CA ASN A 217 18.18 -6.55 -6.70
C ASN A 217 17.25 -5.50 -6.12
N GLU A 218 16.72 -5.75 -4.94
CA GLU A 218 15.84 -4.80 -4.25
C GLU A 218 16.59 -3.53 -3.88
N ILE A 219 15.92 -2.40 -4.09
CA ILE A 219 16.37 -1.10 -3.61
C ILE A 219 15.71 -0.88 -2.27
N THR A 220 16.52 -0.68 -1.24
CA THR A 220 16.08 -0.69 0.16
C THR A 220 16.28 0.64 0.88
N GLN A 221 17.07 1.56 0.32
CA GLN A 221 17.38 2.82 0.98
C GLN A 221 17.45 4.00 0.03
N ILE A 222 17.08 5.18 0.52
CA ILE A 222 17.23 6.47 -0.16
C ILE A 222 18.13 7.37 0.70
N SER A 223 19.28 7.77 0.15
CA SER A 223 20.28 8.62 0.80
C SER A 223 19.83 10.08 0.94
N ASP A 224 20.35 10.76 1.95
CA ASP A 224 20.22 12.22 2.16
C ASP A 224 20.78 13.08 1.00
N LYS A 225 21.61 12.49 0.16
CA LYS A 225 22.33 13.18 -0.93
C LYS A 225 21.65 13.09 -2.28
N ILE A 226 20.47 12.53 -2.38
CA ILE A 226 19.82 12.23 -3.65
C ILE A 226 19.66 13.48 -4.55
N PHE A 227 19.41 14.65 -3.97
CA PHE A 227 19.31 15.93 -4.67
C PHE A 227 20.54 16.83 -4.47
N ASN A 228 21.71 16.23 -4.23
CA ASN A 228 22.91 17.00 -4.03
C ASN A 228 23.26 17.81 -5.30
N ASP A 229 23.41 19.12 -5.16
CA ASP A 229 23.70 20.08 -6.23
C ASP A 229 25.16 20.02 -6.77
N SER A 230 25.90 18.95 -6.46
CA SER A 230 27.27 18.76 -6.97
C SER A 230 27.34 18.45 -8.48
N GLY A 231 26.19 18.29 -9.13
CA GLY A 231 26.08 18.06 -10.57
C GLY A 231 25.98 19.32 -11.40
N THR A 232 26.03 19.16 -12.72
CA THR A 232 25.93 20.26 -13.72
C THR A 232 24.54 20.88 -13.77
N TYR A 233 23.51 20.15 -13.34
CA TYR A 233 22.11 20.54 -13.45
C TYR A 233 21.50 20.81 -12.08
N GLY A 234 20.78 21.92 -11.96
CA GLY A 234 19.92 22.15 -10.81
C GLY A 234 18.71 21.21 -10.83
N LEU A 235 18.48 20.47 -9.73
CA LEU A 235 17.39 19.52 -9.60
C LEU A 235 16.19 20.18 -8.91
N LYS A 236 14.99 19.93 -9.44
CA LYS A 236 13.72 20.41 -8.86
C LYS A 236 12.67 19.30 -8.94
N VAL A 237 11.86 19.19 -7.91
CA VAL A 237 10.60 18.44 -7.94
C VAL A 237 9.44 19.41 -7.97
N ASP A 238 8.56 19.28 -8.96
CA ASP A 238 7.39 20.14 -9.19
C ASP A 238 6.24 19.28 -9.72
N GLY A 239 5.56 18.56 -8.82
CA GLY A 239 4.51 17.61 -9.15
C GLY A 239 4.43 16.48 -8.14
N SER A 240 4.47 15.23 -8.59
CA SER A 240 4.36 14.07 -7.70
C SER A 240 5.71 13.45 -7.32
N MET A 241 5.73 12.81 -6.17
CA MET A 241 6.85 11.98 -5.71
C MET A 241 6.31 10.72 -5.05
N LYS A 242 6.86 9.57 -5.44
CA LYS A 242 6.33 8.26 -5.00
C LYS A 242 7.46 7.34 -4.58
N ILE A 243 7.31 6.77 -3.38
CA ILE A 243 8.32 5.93 -2.71
C ILE A 243 7.70 4.56 -2.45
N PRO A 244 8.27 3.47 -3.03
CA PRO A 244 7.71 2.13 -2.97
C PRO A 244 7.94 1.41 -1.65
N ALA A 245 7.31 0.25 -1.52
CA ALA A 245 7.34 -0.60 -0.34
C ALA A 245 8.67 -1.31 -0.09
N THR A 246 9.54 -1.42 -1.10
CA THR A 246 10.86 -2.05 -0.94
C THR A 246 11.82 -1.17 -0.14
N ILE A 247 11.54 0.13 -0.06
CA ILE A 247 12.38 1.07 0.70
C ILE A 247 12.18 0.81 2.20
N GLU A 248 13.21 0.31 2.86
CA GLU A 248 13.21 0.08 4.30
C GLU A 248 13.48 1.38 5.08
N TYR A 249 14.32 2.26 4.53
CA TYR A 249 14.69 3.51 5.19
C TYR A 249 14.87 4.67 4.21
N ILE A 250 14.38 5.84 4.60
CA ILE A 250 14.60 7.12 3.93
C ILE A 250 15.38 8.02 4.87
N ASP A 251 16.50 8.53 4.39
CA ASP A 251 17.41 9.36 5.16
C ASP A 251 16.90 10.78 5.38
N GLU A 252 17.67 11.59 6.12
CA GLU A 252 17.34 12.99 6.35
C GLU A 252 17.42 13.82 5.06
N HIS A 253 16.65 14.91 5.01
CA HIS A 253 16.77 15.92 3.94
C HIS A 253 16.60 15.40 2.49
N VAL A 254 15.92 14.27 2.32
CA VAL A 254 15.65 13.68 0.98
C VAL A 254 14.89 14.63 0.05
N PHE A 255 14.13 15.59 0.57
CA PHE A 255 13.44 16.55 -0.27
C PHE A 255 14.34 17.74 -0.64
N PRO A 256 14.39 18.09 -1.95
CA PRO A 256 15.19 19.24 -2.37
C PRO A 256 14.64 20.53 -1.77
N ASN A 257 15.53 21.49 -1.50
CA ASN A 257 15.13 22.83 -1.13
C ASN A 257 14.30 23.45 -2.27
N ASN A 258 13.24 24.17 -1.93
CA ASN A 258 12.31 24.80 -2.89
C ASN A 258 11.53 23.80 -3.76
N CYS A 259 11.25 22.58 -3.27
CA CYS A 259 10.33 21.67 -3.95
C CYS A 259 8.88 22.14 -3.85
N ASN A 260 8.10 21.78 -4.86
CA ASN A 260 6.65 21.98 -4.91
C ASN A 260 6.00 20.64 -5.22
N ILE A 261 5.75 19.85 -4.17
CA ILE A 261 5.20 18.51 -4.29
C ILE A 261 3.69 18.56 -4.11
N GLU A 262 2.96 18.37 -5.20
CA GLU A 262 1.49 18.35 -5.19
C GLU A 262 0.96 17.08 -4.53
N TYR A 263 1.62 15.95 -4.81
CA TYR A 263 1.27 14.65 -4.25
C TYR A 263 2.52 13.86 -3.86
N LEU A 264 2.57 13.42 -2.62
CA LEU A 264 3.62 12.58 -2.07
C LEU A 264 3.03 11.27 -1.57
N TYR A 265 3.45 10.16 -2.16
CA TYR A 265 3.16 8.82 -1.66
C TYR A 265 4.38 8.22 -0.99
N ILE A 266 4.26 7.83 0.27
CA ILE A 266 5.32 7.21 1.06
C ILE A 266 4.82 5.84 1.49
N ASN A 267 5.48 4.78 1.04
CA ASN A 267 5.19 3.41 1.46
C ASN A 267 6.43 2.69 2.01
N SER A 268 7.49 3.45 2.32
CA SER A 268 8.70 2.94 2.97
C SER A 268 8.40 2.43 4.37
N LYS A 269 9.20 1.48 4.83
CA LYS A 269 9.08 0.89 6.17
C LYS A 269 9.29 1.92 7.27
N THR A 270 10.38 2.69 7.18
CA THR A 270 10.69 3.78 8.10
C THR A 270 11.27 4.98 7.35
N PHE A 271 11.24 6.14 7.98
CA PHE A 271 11.89 7.35 7.49
C PHE A 271 12.35 8.23 8.63
N SER A 272 13.38 9.06 8.37
CA SER A 272 13.95 9.97 9.35
C SER A 272 12.92 11.00 9.84
N GLU A 273 12.98 11.34 11.12
CA GLU A 273 12.18 12.42 11.73
C GLU A 273 12.44 13.78 11.08
N ASN A 274 13.62 13.96 10.48
CA ASN A 274 14.03 15.19 9.82
C ASN A 274 13.76 15.20 8.31
N MET A 275 13.11 14.19 7.76
CA MET A 275 12.85 14.08 6.32
C MET A 275 12.15 15.33 5.75
N PHE A 276 11.23 15.90 6.52
CA PHE A 276 10.49 17.11 6.14
C PHE A 276 11.13 18.42 6.62
N SER A 277 12.25 18.37 7.35
CA SER A 277 12.89 19.55 7.91
C SER A 277 13.63 20.39 6.87
N GLY A 278 13.78 21.69 7.15
CA GLY A 278 14.58 22.65 6.35
C GLY A 278 13.97 23.11 5.03
N GLY A 279 14.39 24.27 4.57
CA GLY A 279 14.04 24.85 3.24
C GLY A 279 12.59 25.32 3.07
N ASN A 280 12.31 25.94 1.91
CA ASN A 280 10.97 26.33 1.49
C ASN A 280 10.28 25.16 0.75
N LYS A 281 9.91 24.11 1.49
CA LYS A 281 9.24 22.94 0.93
C LYS A 281 7.74 23.17 0.92
N LYS A 282 7.11 22.98 -0.23
CA LYS A 282 5.66 22.97 -0.37
C LYS A 282 5.22 21.55 -0.68
N ILE A 283 4.52 20.92 0.26
CA ILE A 283 3.97 19.59 0.10
C ILE A 283 2.49 19.69 0.45
N TYR A 284 1.62 19.44 -0.52
CA TYR A 284 0.19 19.70 -0.33
C TYR A 284 -0.58 18.47 0.09
N THR A 285 -0.31 17.36 -0.57
CA THR A 285 -1.04 16.12 -0.38
C THR A 285 -0.05 15.03 -0.02
N VAL A 286 -0.30 14.33 1.09
CA VAL A 286 0.53 13.20 1.55
C VAL A 286 -0.34 11.97 1.70
N ARG A 287 0.10 10.86 1.14
CA ARG A 287 -0.44 9.54 1.40
C ARG A 287 0.63 8.69 2.06
N ILE A 288 0.30 8.12 3.20
CA ILE A 288 1.14 7.17 3.95
C ILE A 288 0.61 5.77 3.68
N GLY A 289 1.43 4.96 3.03
CA GLY A 289 1.08 3.60 2.66
C GLY A 289 1.11 2.60 3.83
N PRO A 290 0.59 1.39 3.61
CA PRO A 290 0.41 0.40 4.67
C PRO A 290 1.70 -0.18 5.24
N ASN A 291 2.83 -0.07 4.54
CA ASN A 291 4.10 -0.64 5.01
C ASN A 291 4.83 0.21 6.05
N CYS A 292 4.43 1.47 6.27
CA CYS A 292 5.09 2.32 7.25
C CYS A 292 4.92 1.75 8.66
N GLU A 293 6.01 1.40 9.33
CA GLU A 293 5.99 0.89 10.70
C GLU A 293 5.96 2.02 11.74
N SER A 294 6.45 3.21 11.37
CA SER A 294 6.49 4.37 12.26
C SER A 294 6.32 5.65 11.46
N ILE A 295 5.32 6.44 11.84
CA ILE A 295 5.03 7.76 11.23
C ILE A 295 5.55 8.82 12.20
N LYS A 296 6.65 9.48 11.82
CA LYS A 296 7.28 10.54 12.60
C LYS A 296 7.69 11.71 11.71
N GLY A 297 7.99 12.86 12.30
CA GLY A 297 8.54 14.00 11.59
C GLY A 297 7.58 14.75 10.65
N ILE A 298 6.29 14.40 10.63
CA ILE A 298 5.28 15.10 9.81
C ILE A 298 4.61 16.24 10.60
N ALA A 299 4.71 16.21 11.92
CA ALA A 299 4.17 17.25 12.78
C ALA A 299 4.67 18.65 12.37
N GLY A 300 3.78 19.65 12.41
CA GLY A 300 4.10 21.04 12.07
C GLY A 300 4.28 21.31 10.57
N THR A 301 4.03 20.37 9.68
CA THR A 301 4.11 20.58 8.22
C THR A 301 2.90 21.33 7.66
N ASN A 302 3.06 21.89 6.46
CA ASN A 302 2.01 22.66 5.76
C ASN A 302 1.16 21.81 4.81
N ILE A 303 1.00 20.50 5.09
CA ILE A 303 0.15 19.63 4.30
C ILE A 303 -1.32 20.05 4.41
N THR A 304 -2.04 19.99 3.30
CA THR A 304 -3.46 20.34 3.24
C THR A 304 -4.38 19.13 3.23
N LYS A 305 -3.88 18.02 2.69
CA LYS A 305 -4.60 16.76 2.58
C LYS A 305 -3.69 15.61 3.04
N LEU A 306 -4.25 14.74 3.87
CA LEU A 306 -3.53 13.58 4.39
C LEU A 306 -4.39 12.32 4.20
N TRP A 307 -3.76 11.29 3.66
CA TRP A 307 -4.34 9.95 3.58
C TRP A 307 -3.45 8.96 4.33
N VAL A 308 -4.02 8.23 5.26
CA VAL A 308 -3.31 7.25 6.07
C VAL A 308 -3.89 5.87 5.82
N ASP A 309 -3.18 5.06 5.02
CA ASP A 309 -3.50 3.64 4.82
C ASP A 309 -2.95 2.76 5.95
N ASN A 310 -2.16 3.34 6.83
CA ASN A 310 -1.40 2.66 7.87
C ASN A 310 -2.18 2.56 9.17
N THR A 311 -1.97 1.47 9.91
CA THR A 311 -2.58 1.24 11.22
C THR A 311 -1.69 1.67 12.40
N ASN A 312 -0.42 1.98 12.14
CA ASN A 312 0.59 2.28 13.16
C ASN A 312 0.77 3.79 13.36
N LEU A 313 -0.30 4.48 13.71
CA LEU A 313 -0.23 5.88 14.12
C LEU A 313 0.58 6.01 15.42
N SER A 314 1.40 7.04 15.53
CA SER A 314 2.15 7.39 16.75
C SER A 314 1.52 8.60 17.45
N GLU A 315 1.82 8.78 18.72
CA GLU A 315 1.41 9.96 19.47
C GLU A 315 1.92 11.24 18.79
N GLY A 316 1.05 12.23 18.64
CA GLY A 316 1.39 13.54 18.06
C GLY A 316 1.89 13.52 16.61
N CYS A 317 1.77 12.42 15.88
CA CYS A 317 2.44 12.27 14.56
C CYS A 317 2.05 13.31 13.52
N PHE A 318 0.88 13.92 13.64
CA PHE A 318 0.39 15.02 12.78
C PHE A 318 0.03 16.28 13.57
N GLU A 319 0.56 16.38 14.79
CA GLU A 319 0.35 17.56 15.62
C GLU A 319 0.76 18.83 14.88
N SER A 320 -0.03 19.89 15.07
CA SER A 320 0.25 21.24 14.52
C SER A 320 0.40 21.31 12.99
N CYS A 321 -0.16 20.35 12.25
CA CYS A 321 -0.36 20.48 10.81
C CYS A 321 -1.48 21.48 10.51
N ASN A 322 -1.17 22.77 10.71
CA ASN A 322 -2.16 23.86 10.72
C ASN A 322 -2.85 24.11 9.37
N SER A 323 -2.36 23.54 8.28
CA SER A 323 -2.97 23.63 6.96
C SER A 323 -3.81 22.42 6.59
N LEU A 324 -3.85 21.38 7.44
CA LEU A 324 -4.54 20.13 7.16
C LEU A 324 -6.06 20.32 7.27
N GLU A 325 -6.77 20.19 6.15
CA GLU A 325 -8.22 20.36 6.05
C GLU A 325 -8.96 19.05 5.77
N LEU A 326 -8.35 18.16 5.00
CA LEU A 326 -8.93 16.87 4.62
C LEU A 326 -8.08 15.71 5.13
N LEU A 327 -8.71 14.85 5.92
CA LEU A 327 -8.11 13.63 6.45
C LEU A 327 -8.85 12.40 5.91
N VAL A 328 -8.12 11.44 5.37
CA VAL A 328 -8.63 10.12 5.00
C VAL A 328 -7.93 9.07 5.86
N LEU A 329 -8.70 8.26 6.56
CA LEU A 329 -8.20 7.21 7.45
C LEU A 329 -8.57 5.83 6.95
N SER A 330 -7.66 4.88 7.04
CA SER A 330 -7.98 3.49 6.79
C SER A 330 -8.99 2.94 7.80
N ASN A 331 -9.96 2.20 7.30
CA ASN A 331 -10.93 1.48 8.13
C ASN A 331 -10.31 0.42 9.05
N SER A 332 -9.05 0.08 8.83
CA SER A 332 -8.29 -0.86 9.66
C SER A 332 -7.71 -0.27 10.92
N ILE A 333 -7.72 1.04 11.07
CA ILE A 333 -7.22 1.71 12.27
C ILE A 333 -8.08 1.30 13.45
N GLU A 334 -7.45 0.70 14.46
CA GLU A 334 -8.10 0.31 15.71
C GLU A 334 -7.90 1.34 16.83
N ARG A 335 -6.85 2.15 16.72
CA ARG A 335 -6.54 3.20 17.71
C ARG A 335 -6.08 4.48 17.02
N ILE A 336 -6.64 5.62 17.44
CA ILE A 336 -6.09 6.94 17.18
C ILE A 336 -5.35 7.38 18.44
N PRO A 337 -4.01 7.53 18.39
CA PRO A 337 -3.21 7.84 19.59
C PRO A 337 -3.44 9.24 20.15
N ASP A 338 -2.85 9.48 21.32
CA ASP A 338 -2.89 10.75 22.02
C ASP A 338 -2.30 11.86 21.16
N GLY A 339 -2.99 12.99 21.10
CA GLY A 339 -2.54 14.18 20.40
C GLY A 339 -2.33 14.04 18.90
N CYS A 340 -2.67 12.91 18.29
CA CYS A 340 -2.31 12.57 16.91
C CYS A 340 -2.61 13.68 15.90
N PHE A 341 -3.76 14.35 16.02
CA PHE A 341 -4.20 15.45 15.16
C PHE A 341 -4.43 16.75 15.94
N THR A 342 -3.78 16.89 17.09
CA THR A 342 -3.88 18.10 17.91
C THR A 342 -3.48 19.33 17.10
N ASN A 343 -4.23 20.43 17.30
CA ASN A 343 -3.94 21.71 16.69
C ASN A 343 -3.88 21.68 15.15
N THR A 344 -4.85 21.00 14.53
CA THR A 344 -5.04 20.96 13.07
C THR A 344 -6.31 21.71 12.65
N ASN A 345 -6.39 22.05 11.36
CA ASN A 345 -7.56 22.72 10.78
C ASN A 345 -8.50 21.74 10.05
N ILE A 346 -8.51 20.47 10.45
CA ILE A 346 -9.35 19.44 9.83
C ILE A 346 -10.82 19.89 9.82
N ARG A 347 -11.42 19.80 8.63
CA ARG A 347 -12.84 20.11 8.37
C ARG A 347 -13.62 18.85 8.01
N THR A 348 -12.93 17.90 7.39
CA THR A 348 -13.54 16.70 6.81
C THR A 348 -12.67 15.49 7.14
N ILE A 349 -13.29 14.45 7.67
CA ILE A 349 -12.67 13.13 7.87
C ILE A 349 -13.46 12.13 7.04
N LEU A 350 -12.75 11.39 6.20
CA LEU A 350 -13.30 10.32 5.37
C LEU A 350 -12.60 9.01 5.72
N THR A 351 -13.19 7.92 5.28
CA THR A 351 -12.57 6.60 5.33
C THR A 351 -12.28 6.09 3.92
N ASP A 352 -11.34 5.18 3.79
CA ASP A 352 -10.84 4.62 2.54
C ASP A 352 -11.93 3.97 1.66
N ASP A 353 -13.07 3.59 2.21
CA ASP A 353 -14.20 3.00 1.48
C ASP A 353 -15.07 4.01 0.71
N VAL A 354 -14.99 5.29 1.03
CA VAL A 354 -15.72 6.35 0.30
C VAL A 354 -14.85 7.06 -0.74
N VAL A 355 -13.54 6.82 -0.70
CA VAL A 355 -12.58 7.44 -1.59
C VAL A 355 -12.26 6.46 -2.72
N ASN A 356 -12.71 6.75 -3.93
CA ASN A 356 -12.50 5.88 -5.09
C ASN A 356 -11.09 6.10 -5.67
N LEU A 357 -10.22 5.10 -5.46
CA LEU A 357 -8.81 5.12 -5.87
C LEU A 357 -8.58 4.61 -7.29
N LYS A 358 -9.51 4.79 -8.22
CA LYS A 358 -9.34 4.25 -9.58
C LYS A 358 -8.04 4.63 -10.26
N ASP A 359 -7.43 5.74 -9.87
CA ASP A 359 -6.17 6.21 -10.41
C ASP A 359 -5.32 6.68 -9.22
N GLY A 360 -4.25 6.02 -8.87
CA GLY A 360 -3.42 6.23 -7.67
C GLY A 360 -3.02 7.70 -7.35
N GLU A 361 -3.48 8.66 -8.13
CA GLU A 361 -3.24 10.09 -8.01
C GLU A 361 -4.50 10.91 -7.74
N ASN A 362 -5.70 10.34 -7.97
CA ASN A 362 -6.93 11.11 -7.83
C ASN A 362 -7.47 11.00 -6.41
N TRP A 363 -7.07 11.95 -5.60
CA TRP A 363 -7.84 12.35 -4.43
C TRP A 363 -9.29 12.55 -4.83
N PRO A 364 -10.25 12.33 -3.89
CA PRO A 364 -11.63 12.61 -4.20
C PRO A 364 -11.71 14.00 -4.80
N ALA A 365 -12.11 14.06 -6.07
CA ALA A 365 -12.27 15.33 -6.74
C ALA A 365 -13.20 16.22 -5.90
N SER A 366 -12.91 17.49 -5.84
CA SER A 366 -13.79 18.47 -5.21
C SER A 366 -15.22 18.22 -5.72
N GLY A 367 -16.15 17.90 -4.82
CA GLY A 367 -17.54 17.58 -5.16
C GLY A 367 -17.92 16.08 -5.10
N THR A 368 -16.95 15.16 -4.94
CA THR A 368 -17.25 13.72 -4.75
C THR A 368 -17.55 13.35 -3.29
N TYR A 369 -17.25 14.24 -2.36
CA TYR A 369 -17.60 14.11 -0.95
C TYR A 369 -18.20 15.42 -0.44
N LYS A 370 -18.98 15.30 0.63
CA LYS A 370 -19.57 16.48 1.29
C LYS A 370 -18.55 17.03 2.29
N GLU A 371 -18.16 18.29 2.10
CA GLU A 371 -17.33 18.99 3.07
C GLU A 371 -18.02 19.04 4.44
N GLY A 372 -17.28 18.76 5.51
CA GLY A 372 -17.78 18.68 6.87
C GLY A 372 -18.27 17.28 7.28
N ASN A 373 -18.15 16.26 6.43
CA ASN A 373 -18.38 14.89 6.85
C ASN A 373 -17.31 14.47 7.87
N ILE A 374 -17.76 13.75 8.90
CA ILE A 374 -16.89 13.14 9.91
C ILE A 374 -17.16 11.65 9.92
N MET A 375 -16.35 10.90 9.19
CA MET A 375 -16.39 9.45 9.12
C MET A 375 -15.19 8.90 9.87
N MET A 376 -15.41 7.96 10.79
CA MET A 376 -14.35 7.38 11.60
C MET A 376 -14.13 5.92 11.19
N PRO A 377 -12.92 5.38 11.38
CA PRO A 377 -12.60 4.01 11.00
C PRO A 377 -13.55 2.98 11.62
N TYR A 378 -13.98 2.02 10.82
CA TYR A 378 -14.94 1.00 11.25
C TYR A 378 -14.41 0.09 12.38
N ARG A 379 -13.09 -0.21 12.35
CA ARG A 379 -12.44 -1.05 13.37
C ARG A 379 -11.98 -0.29 14.60
N LEU A 380 -12.27 1.01 14.67
CA LEU A 380 -11.80 1.85 15.77
C LEU A 380 -12.35 1.37 17.10
N LYS A 381 -11.46 1.16 18.06
CA LYS A 381 -11.73 0.74 19.43
C LYS A 381 -11.41 1.86 20.44
N GLU A 382 -10.43 2.69 20.12
CA GLU A 382 -9.91 3.69 21.03
C GLU A 382 -9.59 5.02 20.32
N ILE A 383 -10.01 6.11 20.95
CA ILE A 383 -9.60 7.48 20.59
C ILE A 383 -8.89 8.07 21.76
N GLY A 384 -7.59 8.34 21.60
CA GLY A 384 -6.69 8.80 22.66
C GLY A 384 -6.94 10.22 23.13
N SER A 385 -6.26 10.57 24.22
CA SER A 385 -6.36 11.88 24.85
C SER A 385 -6.01 13.00 23.89
N SER A 386 -6.86 14.04 23.82
CA SER A 386 -6.65 15.22 22.97
C SER A 386 -6.40 14.92 21.49
N ALA A 387 -6.76 13.73 20.98
CA ALA A 387 -6.45 13.27 19.62
C ALA A 387 -6.83 14.28 18.54
N PHE A 388 -7.94 15.03 18.71
CA PHE A 388 -8.44 16.07 17.81
C PHE A 388 -8.62 17.44 18.53
N SER A 389 -7.87 17.72 19.57
CA SER A 389 -8.06 18.94 20.37
C SER A 389 -6.80 19.80 20.43
N PRO A 390 -6.89 21.09 20.03
CA PRO A 390 -8.04 21.75 19.40
C PRO A 390 -8.09 21.50 17.88
N CYS A 391 -9.29 21.21 17.34
CA CYS A 391 -9.58 21.18 15.92
C CYS A 391 -10.83 22.03 15.66
N ASN A 392 -10.69 23.35 15.66
CA ASN A 392 -11.80 24.30 15.71
C ASN A 392 -12.76 24.22 14.51
N PHE A 393 -12.29 23.67 13.37
CA PHE A 393 -13.08 23.56 12.13
C PHE A 393 -13.81 22.22 12.01
N LEU A 394 -13.49 21.24 12.86
CA LEU A 394 -14.20 19.96 12.92
C LEU A 394 -15.53 20.17 13.66
N LYS A 395 -16.65 20.16 12.92
CA LYS A 395 -17.96 20.56 13.45
C LYS A 395 -19.10 19.74 12.87
N GLY A 396 -20.21 19.72 13.60
CA GLY A 396 -21.44 19.01 13.20
C GLY A 396 -21.66 17.72 13.99
N THR A 397 -22.13 16.69 13.35
CA THR A 397 -22.44 15.40 13.98
C THR A 397 -21.26 14.45 13.86
N LEU A 398 -20.85 13.87 14.99
CA LEU A 398 -19.91 12.76 15.09
C LEU A 398 -20.71 11.47 15.36
N ASP A 399 -20.93 10.67 14.32
CA ASP A 399 -21.71 9.44 14.41
C ASP A 399 -20.81 8.21 14.58
N LEU A 400 -20.33 7.98 15.81
CA LEU A 400 -19.49 6.84 16.14
C LEU A 400 -20.29 5.53 16.27
N GLU A 401 -21.59 5.60 16.55
CA GLU A 401 -22.48 4.44 16.54
C GLU A 401 -22.50 3.77 15.16
N TYR A 402 -22.56 4.60 14.11
CA TYR A 402 -22.67 4.12 12.74
C TYR A 402 -21.30 3.75 12.15
N TYR A 403 -20.30 4.63 12.30
CA TYR A 403 -19.01 4.45 11.64
C TYR A 403 -18.05 3.54 12.43
N SER A 404 -18.12 3.53 13.75
CA SER A 404 -17.17 2.82 14.64
C SER A 404 -17.93 1.99 15.69
N PRO A 405 -18.74 0.99 15.28
CA PRO A 405 -19.63 0.27 16.20
C PRO A 405 -18.90 -0.54 17.29
N ASN A 406 -17.60 -0.75 17.13
CA ASN A 406 -16.75 -1.48 18.09
C ASN A 406 -15.96 -0.55 19.02
N LEU A 407 -16.29 0.74 19.07
CA LEU A 407 -15.59 1.71 19.89
C LEU A 407 -15.77 1.43 21.38
N GLU A 408 -14.68 1.21 22.08
CA GLU A 408 -14.64 0.86 23.51
C GLU A 408 -14.42 2.08 24.38
N VAL A 409 -13.56 3.01 23.97
CA VAL A 409 -13.19 4.17 24.78
C VAL A 409 -12.91 5.43 23.98
N VAL A 410 -13.37 6.57 24.49
CA VAL A 410 -12.98 7.91 24.10
C VAL A 410 -12.32 8.58 25.28
N GLU A 411 -11.05 8.86 25.16
CA GLU A 411 -10.24 9.38 26.25
C GLU A 411 -10.43 10.89 26.50
N GLY A 412 -9.79 11.39 27.56
CA GLY A 412 -9.95 12.74 28.05
C GLY A 412 -9.58 13.81 27.01
N GLY A 413 -10.49 14.74 26.77
CA GLY A 413 -10.24 15.85 25.85
C GLY A 413 -10.18 15.49 24.37
N ALA A 414 -10.43 14.24 23.97
CA ALA A 414 -10.24 13.73 22.59
C ALA A 414 -10.78 14.69 21.51
N PHE A 415 -11.94 15.27 21.70
CA PHE A 415 -12.59 16.24 20.82
C PHE A 415 -12.88 17.59 21.50
N SER A 416 -12.24 17.86 22.63
CA SER A 416 -12.44 19.16 23.28
C SER A 416 -12.01 20.30 22.33
N ASN A 417 -12.63 21.48 22.47
CA ASN A 417 -12.36 22.62 21.58
C ASN A 417 -12.54 22.30 20.08
N THR A 418 -13.52 21.44 19.75
CA THR A 418 -14.03 21.27 18.39
C THR A 418 -15.41 21.92 18.26
N GLY A 419 -15.93 22.01 17.05
CA GLY A 419 -17.30 22.51 16.78
C GLY A 419 -18.36 21.39 16.72
N ILE A 420 -18.07 20.20 17.23
CA ILE A 420 -19.01 19.08 17.28
C ILE A 420 -20.16 19.43 18.23
N ASN A 421 -21.38 19.29 17.76
CA ASN A 421 -22.60 19.62 18.51
C ASN A 421 -23.49 18.41 18.83
N LEU A 422 -23.32 17.30 18.13
CA LEU A 422 -24.01 16.04 18.37
C LEU A 422 -23.03 14.88 18.25
N VAL A 423 -23.05 14.01 19.23
CA VAL A 423 -22.24 12.77 19.26
C VAL A 423 -23.18 11.58 19.43
N LYS A 424 -23.08 10.62 18.53
CA LYS A 424 -23.77 9.33 18.67
C LYS A 424 -22.75 8.25 18.98
N LEU A 425 -23.01 7.45 19.99
CA LEU A 425 -22.06 6.46 20.52
C LEU A 425 -22.65 5.06 20.55
N PRO A 426 -21.83 4.02 20.33
CA PRO A 426 -22.17 2.67 20.70
C PRO A 426 -22.55 2.59 22.18
N LYS A 427 -23.42 1.64 22.53
CA LYS A 427 -24.04 1.52 23.87
C LYS A 427 -23.01 1.51 25.01
N ASP A 428 -21.97 0.69 24.86
CA ASP A 428 -21.03 0.37 25.93
C ASP A 428 -19.74 1.19 25.92
N THR A 429 -19.64 2.18 25.01
CA THR A 429 -18.45 3.04 24.90
C THR A 429 -18.20 3.82 26.19
N LYS A 430 -17.00 3.72 26.73
CA LYS A 430 -16.55 4.50 27.91
C LYS A 430 -16.11 5.89 27.44
N ILE A 431 -16.52 6.90 28.18
CA ILE A 431 -16.16 8.30 27.93
C ILE A 431 -15.40 8.82 29.14
N GLN A 432 -14.19 9.35 28.91
CA GLN A 432 -13.46 10.05 29.97
C GLN A 432 -13.87 11.54 30.05
N SER A 433 -13.37 12.22 31.06
CA SER A 433 -13.71 13.63 31.32
C SER A 433 -13.35 14.54 30.16
N ASN A 434 -14.25 15.45 29.82
CA ASN A 434 -14.05 16.43 28.73
C ASN A 434 -13.74 15.85 27.34
N ALA A 435 -14.06 14.58 27.09
CA ALA A 435 -13.81 13.93 25.80
C ALA A 435 -14.43 14.69 24.61
N PHE A 436 -15.56 15.37 24.83
CA PHE A 436 -16.29 16.14 23.84
C PHE A 436 -16.47 17.59 24.27
N PRO A 437 -16.82 18.51 23.34
CA PRO A 437 -17.18 19.89 23.70
C PRO A 437 -18.27 19.96 24.74
N GLY A 438 -18.16 20.89 25.69
CA GLY A 438 -19.10 20.99 26.83
C GLY A 438 -20.57 21.29 26.48
N GLY A 439 -20.86 21.65 25.23
CA GLY A 439 -22.21 21.90 24.72
C GLY A 439 -22.73 20.82 23.77
N ALA A 440 -21.98 19.76 23.50
CA ALA A 440 -22.38 18.71 22.58
C ALA A 440 -23.45 17.81 23.21
N ALA A 441 -24.54 17.53 22.45
CA ALA A 441 -25.50 16.51 22.82
C ALA A 441 -24.89 15.11 22.60
N ILE A 442 -25.14 14.20 23.56
CA ILE A 442 -24.63 12.83 23.50
C ILE A 442 -25.81 11.87 23.45
N GLU A 443 -25.93 11.10 22.38
CA GLU A 443 -26.90 10.03 22.19
C GLU A 443 -26.16 8.67 22.26
N ARG A 444 -26.84 7.64 22.79
CA ARG A 444 -26.29 6.27 22.85
C ARG A 444 -27.24 5.29 22.16
N ALA A 445 -26.67 4.31 21.49
CA ALA A 445 -27.41 3.14 21.00
C ALA A 445 -28.25 2.52 22.15
N LYS A 446 -29.44 2.07 21.82
CA LYS A 446 -30.39 1.47 22.78
C LYS A 446 -30.04 0.01 23.11
#